data_61e3d9043fae09c7b162aff60c068f2f
#
_entry.id   61e3d9043fae09c7b162aff60c068f2f
#
_cell.length_a   1.000
_cell.length_b   1.000
_cell.length_c   1.000
_cell.angle_alpha   90.00
_cell.angle_beta   90.00
_cell.angle_gamma   90.00
#
_symmetry.space_group_name_H-M   'P 1'
#
loop_
_entity.id
_entity.type
_entity.pdbx_description
1 polymer ?
#
loop_
_entity_poly.entity_id
_entity_poly.type
_entity_poly.pdbx_seq_one_letter_code
_entity_poly.pdbx_strand_id
1 'polypeptide(L)'
;ATGGYSYQSTGSTGDGYRFAKEAGHKVQELVPALVPMTAKEEWVKELQGLSLRNVEVRIFQKKKKLYEGFGEMLFTHYGVSGPLVLTASSLVGRKLKQEELRFVIDLKPALSKEQLDQRVLREFEENHNKQFGNAVEKLFPAKLRPVMLELCGIDPRKRVHEITREERQHFVELIKNLELTLTGLRGFSEAIITSGGVNVKEIDPGTMESKLVK
;
A
#
# COMPACT_ATOMS: atom_id res chain seq x y z
N ALA A 1 -17.94 13.43 -24.12
CA ALA A 1 -17.68 12.69 -22.86
C ALA A 1 -17.61 13.71 -21.73
N THR A 2 -18.36 13.47 -20.65
CA THR A 2 -18.51 14.42 -19.53
C THR A 2 -17.51 14.16 -18.39
N GLY A 3 -16.71 13.08 -18.50
CA GLY A 3 -15.74 12.66 -17.47
C GLY A 3 -16.38 12.20 -16.15
N GLY A 4 -15.52 11.77 -15.24
CA GLY A 4 -15.88 11.41 -13.87
C GLY A 4 -15.64 12.54 -12.87
N TYR A 5 -15.29 12.17 -11.61
CA TYR A 5 -14.91 13.13 -10.57
C TYR A 5 -13.39 13.31 -10.42
N SER A 6 -12.60 12.49 -11.12
CA SER A 6 -11.14 12.65 -11.15
C SER A 6 -10.75 13.75 -12.15
N TYR A 7 -9.67 14.48 -11.88
CA TYR A 7 -9.18 15.57 -12.72
C TYR A 7 -10.22 16.67 -13.02
N GLN A 8 -10.91 17.13 -12.01
CA GLN A 8 -11.94 18.18 -12.13
C GLN A 8 -11.42 19.46 -12.80
N SER A 9 -10.13 19.78 -12.69
CA SER A 9 -9.49 20.90 -13.37
C SER A 9 -9.57 20.84 -14.91
N THR A 10 -9.85 19.66 -15.47
CA THR A 10 -10.06 19.47 -16.93
C THR A 10 -11.52 19.65 -17.36
N GLY A 11 -12.40 20.11 -16.47
CA GLY A 11 -13.84 20.24 -16.72
C GLY A 11 -14.64 18.94 -16.45
N SER A 12 -14.01 17.96 -15.79
CA SER A 12 -14.63 16.66 -15.48
C SER A 12 -15.48 16.78 -14.21
N THR A 13 -16.70 17.32 -14.33
CA THR A 13 -17.57 17.66 -13.19
C THR A 13 -18.54 16.54 -12.80
N GLY A 14 -18.60 15.46 -13.59
CA GLY A 14 -19.51 14.34 -13.35
C GLY A 14 -20.94 14.59 -13.81
N ASP A 15 -21.19 15.61 -14.65
CA ASP A 15 -22.53 15.91 -15.18
C ASP A 15 -23.20 14.72 -15.88
N GLY A 16 -22.40 13.84 -16.51
CA GLY A 16 -22.92 12.63 -17.14
C GLY A 16 -23.62 11.69 -16.17
N TYR A 17 -23.27 11.68 -14.90
CA TYR A 17 -23.97 10.88 -13.88
C TYR A 17 -25.34 11.49 -13.56
N ARG A 18 -25.45 12.82 -13.58
CA ARG A 18 -26.72 13.53 -13.40
C ARG A 18 -27.63 13.26 -14.58
N PHE A 19 -27.14 13.43 -15.81
CA PHE A 19 -27.91 13.15 -17.02
C PHE A 19 -28.38 11.69 -17.09
N ALA A 20 -27.52 10.76 -16.74
CA ALA A 20 -27.87 9.34 -16.69
C ALA A 20 -29.00 9.05 -15.68
N LYS A 21 -28.97 9.67 -14.49
CA LYS A 21 -30.03 9.54 -13.49
C LYS A 21 -31.34 10.15 -13.98
N GLU A 22 -31.30 11.34 -14.59
CA GLU A 22 -32.46 12.01 -15.19
C GLU A 22 -33.11 11.17 -16.31
N ALA A 23 -32.27 10.43 -17.06
CA ALA A 23 -32.70 9.47 -18.08
C ALA A 23 -33.16 8.11 -17.51
N GLY A 24 -33.22 7.94 -16.20
CA GLY A 24 -33.71 6.73 -15.53
C GLY A 24 -32.66 5.64 -15.27
N HIS A 25 -31.39 5.87 -15.58
CA HIS A 25 -30.33 4.92 -15.31
C HIS A 25 -29.96 4.87 -13.84
N LYS A 26 -29.61 3.67 -13.38
CA LYS A 26 -28.98 3.47 -12.06
C LYS A 26 -27.50 3.84 -12.13
N VAL A 27 -27.08 4.74 -11.25
CA VAL A 27 -25.67 5.12 -11.08
C VAL A 27 -25.13 4.42 -9.84
N GLN A 28 -24.15 3.54 -10.04
CA GLN A 28 -23.43 2.86 -8.97
C GLN A 28 -22.60 3.87 -8.17
N GLU A 29 -22.37 3.58 -6.89
CA GLU A 29 -21.56 4.43 -6.01
C GLU A 29 -20.21 4.77 -6.64
N LEU A 30 -19.90 6.07 -6.67
CA LEU A 30 -18.64 6.58 -7.18
C LEU A 30 -17.58 6.52 -6.08
N VAL A 31 -16.45 5.92 -6.40
CA VAL A 31 -15.30 5.75 -5.48
C VAL A 31 -14.03 6.19 -6.21
N PRO A 32 -13.14 6.97 -5.56
CA PRO A 32 -11.84 7.24 -6.13
C PRO A 32 -11.05 5.94 -6.28
N ALA A 33 -10.38 5.77 -7.41
CA ALA A 33 -9.56 4.60 -7.69
C ALA A 33 -8.24 5.01 -8.36
N LEU A 34 -7.24 4.13 -8.33
CA LEU A 34 -5.85 4.48 -8.59
C LEU A 34 -5.46 5.71 -7.77
N VAL A 35 -5.63 5.61 -6.47
CA VAL A 35 -5.53 6.71 -5.51
C VAL A 35 -4.66 6.29 -4.33
N PRO A 36 -3.86 7.20 -3.73
CA PRO A 36 -3.12 6.91 -2.51
C PRO A 36 -4.04 6.52 -1.35
N MET A 37 -3.47 5.79 -0.39
CA MET A 37 -4.19 5.33 0.81
C MET A 37 -3.56 5.91 2.07
N THR A 38 -4.39 6.24 3.06
CA THR A 38 -3.95 6.74 4.37
C THR A 38 -3.61 5.60 5.30
N ALA A 39 -2.61 5.81 6.16
CA ALA A 39 -2.16 4.86 7.17
C ALA A 39 -2.34 5.43 8.58
N LYS A 40 -2.44 4.54 9.57
CA LYS A 40 -2.68 4.88 10.98
C LYS A 40 -1.37 5.19 11.73
N GLU A 41 -0.31 4.49 11.37
CA GLU A 41 0.97 4.50 12.10
C GLU A 41 1.73 5.81 11.86
N GLU A 42 2.14 6.47 12.94
CA GLU A 42 2.86 7.75 12.88
C GLU A 42 4.23 7.64 12.20
N TRP A 43 4.95 6.51 12.38
CA TRP A 43 6.25 6.29 11.76
C TRP A 43 6.23 6.34 10.22
N VAL A 44 5.06 6.15 9.60
CA VAL A 44 4.90 6.28 8.14
C VAL A 44 5.26 7.69 7.66
N LYS A 45 4.96 8.72 8.46
CA LYS A 45 5.27 10.12 8.15
C LYS A 45 6.78 10.38 8.05
N GLU A 46 7.57 9.68 8.88
CA GLU A 46 9.03 9.79 8.89
C GLU A 46 9.64 9.27 7.59
N LEU A 47 8.94 8.35 6.94
CA LEU A 47 9.35 7.74 5.67
C LEU A 47 8.89 8.54 4.42
N GLN A 48 8.24 9.69 4.59
CA GLN A 48 7.77 10.51 3.45
C GLN A 48 8.84 10.67 2.37
N GLY A 49 8.48 10.34 1.12
CA GLY A 49 9.37 10.42 -0.03
C GLY A 49 10.29 9.19 -0.22
N LEU A 50 10.25 8.22 0.68
CA LEU A 50 10.96 6.96 0.48
C LEU A 50 10.20 6.07 -0.49
N SER A 51 10.83 5.76 -1.64
CA SER A 51 10.36 4.72 -2.55
C SER A 51 11.04 3.40 -2.22
N LEU A 52 10.22 2.34 -2.08
CA LEU A 52 10.70 0.97 -1.98
C LEU A 52 10.52 0.28 -3.34
N ARG A 53 11.59 -0.32 -3.84
CA ARG A 53 11.58 -1.09 -5.09
C ARG A 53 11.72 -2.58 -4.79
N ASN A 54 11.14 -3.40 -5.68
CA ASN A 54 11.23 -4.86 -5.58
C ASN A 54 10.72 -5.37 -4.22
N VAL A 55 9.61 -4.82 -3.75
CA VAL A 55 8.89 -5.28 -2.56
C VAL A 55 7.63 -6.03 -2.96
N GLU A 56 7.15 -6.90 -2.10
CA GLU A 56 5.84 -7.51 -2.21
C GLU A 56 4.89 -6.87 -1.21
N VAL A 57 3.71 -6.53 -1.67
CA VAL A 57 2.64 -5.95 -0.84
C VAL A 57 1.46 -6.89 -0.81
N ARG A 58 0.96 -7.16 0.39
CA ARG A 58 -0.26 -7.95 0.63
C ARG A 58 -1.24 -7.13 1.45
N ILE A 59 -2.53 -7.17 1.08
CA ILE A 59 -3.59 -6.48 1.83
C ILE A 59 -4.62 -7.50 2.29
N PHE A 60 -5.00 -7.40 3.57
CA PHE A 60 -5.90 -8.34 4.21
C PHE A 60 -7.09 -7.63 4.84
N GLN A 61 -8.25 -8.25 4.70
CA GLN A 61 -9.44 -8.01 5.51
C GLN A 61 -9.55 -9.15 6.52
N LYS A 62 -9.23 -8.87 7.79
CA LYS A 62 -9.09 -9.93 8.80
C LYS A 62 -8.09 -11.01 8.33
N LYS A 63 -8.57 -12.25 8.08
CA LYS A 63 -7.75 -13.36 7.57
C LYS A 63 -7.77 -13.51 6.03
N LYS A 64 -8.67 -12.79 5.34
CA LYS A 64 -8.83 -12.91 3.88
C LYS A 64 -7.86 -12.00 3.17
N LYS A 65 -6.99 -12.55 2.33
CA LYS A 65 -6.14 -11.80 1.41
C LYS A 65 -7.00 -11.22 0.28
N LEU A 66 -6.97 -9.89 0.13
CA LEU A 66 -7.70 -9.14 -0.89
C LEU A 66 -6.82 -8.78 -2.08
N TYR A 67 -5.53 -8.56 -1.83
CA TYR A 67 -4.56 -8.14 -2.83
C TYR A 67 -3.18 -8.70 -2.51
N GLU A 68 -2.43 -8.99 -3.55
CA GLU A 68 -1.01 -9.30 -3.52
C GLU A 68 -0.37 -8.77 -4.81
N GLY A 69 0.77 -8.14 -4.69
CA GLY A 69 1.50 -7.59 -5.84
C GLY A 69 2.97 -7.34 -5.53
N PHE A 70 3.80 -7.45 -6.57
CA PHE A 70 5.24 -7.20 -6.52
C PHE A 70 5.58 -5.96 -7.36
N GLY A 71 6.46 -5.10 -6.86
CA GLY A 71 6.89 -3.90 -7.58
C GLY A 71 7.37 -2.77 -6.68
N GLU A 72 6.92 -1.55 -6.98
CA GLU A 72 7.32 -0.32 -6.31
C GLU A 72 6.18 0.30 -5.51
N MET A 73 6.51 0.85 -4.35
CA MET A 73 5.62 1.67 -3.52
C MET A 73 6.35 2.91 -3.00
N LEU A 74 5.58 3.92 -2.60
CA LEU A 74 6.06 5.18 -2.07
C LEU A 74 5.41 5.47 -0.72
N PHE A 75 6.19 5.85 0.28
CA PHE A 75 5.67 6.43 1.52
C PHE A 75 5.40 7.93 1.34
N THR A 76 4.29 8.39 1.88
CA THR A 76 3.87 9.80 1.92
C THR A 76 3.67 10.27 3.35
N HIS A 77 3.47 11.56 3.57
CA HIS A 77 3.21 12.10 4.92
C HIS A 77 1.86 11.66 5.52
N TYR A 78 1.00 11.01 4.75
CA TYR A 78 -0.31 10.53 5.20
C TYR A 78 -0.48 9.01 5.09
N GLY A 79 0.44 8.33 4.47
CA GLY A 79 0.29 6.89 4.21
C GLY A 79 1.17 6.40 3.08
N VAL A 80 0.56 5.71 2.12
CA VAL A 80 1.25 5.02 1.04
C VAL A 80 0.67 5.34 -0.34
N SER A 81 1.55 5.28 -1.35
CA SER A 81 1.26 5.55 -2.76
C SER A 81 2.19 4.70 -3.65
N GLY A 82 2.29 5.05 -4.93
CA GLY A 82 3.12 4.35 -5.91
C GLY A 82 2.36 3.26 -6.66
N PRO A 83 2.94 2.69 -7.72
CA PRO A 83 2.24 1.83 -8.68
C PRO A 83 1.48 0.67 -8.04
N LEU A 84 2.11 -0.06 -7.08
CA LEU A 84 1.46 -1.16 -6.34
C LEU A 84 0.24 -0.69 -5.57
N VAL A 85 0.38 0.41 -4.83
CA VAL A 85 -0.65 0.94 -3.96
C VAL A 85 -1.82 1.50 -4.77
N LEU A 86 -1.54 2.22 -5.85
CA LEU A 86 -2.57 2.73 -6.76
C LEU A 86 -3.37 1.59 -7.37
N THR A 87 -2.70 0.55 -7.87
CA THR A 87 -3.38 -0.66 -8.38
C THR A 87 -4.24 -1.31 -7.30
N ALA A 88 -3.68 -1.52 -6.10
CA ALA A 88 -4.40 -2.12 -4.99
C ALA A 88 -5.65 -1.33 -4.61
N SER A 89 -5.59 0.01 -4.60
CA SER A 89 -6.70 0.88 -4.22
C SER A 89 -7.95 0.67 -5.07
N SER A 90 -7.79 0.34 -6.36
CA SER A 90 -8.92 0.05 -7.25
C SER A 90 -9.65 -1.26 -6.90
N LEU A 91 -8.94 -2.20 -6.26
CA LEU A 91 -9.48 -3.50 -5.86
C LEU A 91 -10.04 -3.49 -4.43
N VAL A 92 -9.36 -2.79 -3.51
CA VAL A 92 -9.73 -2.81 -2.09
C VAL A 92 -10.52 -1.59 -1.63
N GLY A 93 -10.63 -0.54 -2.44
CA GLY A 93 -11.18 0.76 -2.03
C GLY A 93 -12.59 0.70 -1.44
N ARG A 94 -13.49 -0.11 -2.01
CA ARG A 94 -14.84 -0.31 -1.47
C ARG A 94 -14.83 -1.01 -0.09
N LYS A 95 -13.86 -1.88 0.15
CA LYS A 95 -13.69 -2.55 1.45
C LYS A 95 -13.09 -1.60 2.48
N LEU A 96 -12.10 -0.81 2.07
CA LEU A 96 -11.46 0.18 2.92
C LEU A 96 -12.42 1.30 3.39
N LYS A 97 -13.50 1.55 2.65
CA LYS A 97 -14.60 2.42 3.11
C LYS A 97 -15.42 1.82 4.26
N GLN A 98 -15.40 0.51 4.43
CA GLN A 98 -16.22 -0.20 5.41
C GLN A 98 -15.47 -0.48 6.71
N GLU A 99 -14.19 -0.80 6.62
CA GLU A 99 -13.32 -1.12 7.75
C GLU A 99 -11.85 -0.88 7.40
N GLU A 100 -11.01 -0.74 8.42
CA GLU A 100 -9.56 -0.69 8.30
C GLU A 100 -9.03 -2.01 7.73
N LEU A 101 -7.98 -1.93 6.90
CA LEU A 101 -7.35 -3.09 6.28
C LEU A 101 -5.90 -3.22 6.73
N ARG A 102 -5.45 -4.44 6.96
CA ARG A 102 -4.05 -4.73 7.25
C ARG A 102 -3.24 -4.75 5.97
N PHE A 103 -2.17 -3.96 5.92
CA PHE A 103 -1.23 -3.85 4.82
C PHE A 103 0.12 -4.39 5.26
N VAL A 104 0.66 -5.33 4.52
CA VAL A 104 1.89 -6.05 4.86
C VAL A 104 2.90 -5.89 3.73
N ILE A 105 4.11 -5.47 4.07
CA ILE A 105 5.21 -5.27 3.12
C ILE A 105 6.27 -6.35 3.38
N ASP A 106 6.60 -7.13 2.38
CA ASP A 106 7.80 -7.95 2.35
C ASP A 106 8.92 -7.12 1.70
N LEU A 107 9.92 -6.73 2.50
CA LEU A 107 11.04 -5.91 2.03
C LEU A 107 12.08 -6.70 1.23
N LYS A 108 12.05 -8.03 1.30
CA LYS A 108 13.01 -8.95 0.65
C LYS A 108 12.31 -10.18 0.06
N PRO A 109 11.35 -10.00 -0.88
CA PRO A 109 10.52 -11.10 -1.38
C PRO A 109 11.31 -12.17 -2.14
N ALA A 110 12.47 -11.82 -2.70
CA ALA A 110 13.35 -12.77 -3.38
C ALA A 110 14.02 -13.81 -2.46
N LEU A 111 13.97 -13.59 -1.13
CA LEU A 111 14.57 -14.49 -0.16
C LEU A 111 13.48 -15.18 0.66
N SER A 112 13.59 -16.49 0.87
CA SER A 112 12.80 -17.17 1.89
C SER A 112 13.18 -16.65 3.29
N LYS A 113 12.37 -16.95 4.29
CA LYS A 113 12.66 -16.57 5.68
C LYS A 113 13.99 -17.15 6.16
N GLU A 114 14.27 -18.41 5.81
CA GLU A 114 15.49 -19.11 6.14
C GLU A 114 16.72 -18.49 5.44
N GLN A 115 16.59 -18.16 4.16
CA GLN A 115 17.65 -17.50 3.40
C GLN A 115 17.95 -16.10 3.94
N LEU A 116 16.90 -15.37 4.36
CA LEU A 116 17.06 -14.06 4.98
C LEU A 116 17.73 -14.17 6.35
N ASP A 117 17.35 -15.15 7.18
CA ASP A 117 18.00 -15.41 8.47
C ASP A 117 19.49 -15.71 8.30
N GLN A 118 19.87 -16.55 7.32
CA GLN A 118 21.25 -16.83 7.00
C GLN A 118 22.01 -15.57 6.51
N ARG A 119 21.36 -14.70 5.76
CA ARG A 119 21.95 -13.43 5.34
C ARG A 119 22.18 -12.50 6.54
N VAL A 120 21.21 -12.37 7.44
CA VAL A 120 21.33 -11.56 8.66
C VAL A 120 22.44 -12.10 9.54
N LEU A 121 22.56 -13.42 9.69
CA LEU A 121 23.66 -14.05 10.41
C LEU A 121 25.03 -13.66 9.86
N ARG A 122 25.22 -13.73 8.54
CA ARG A 122 26.49 -13.32 7.91
C ARG A 122 26.82 -11.86 8.16
N GLU A 123 25.82 -10.95 8.03
CA GLU A 123 26.02 -9.53 8.36
C GLU A 123 26.41 -9.34 9.83
N PHE A 124 25.89 -10.17 10.74
CA PHE A 124 26.22 -10.14 12.17
C PHE A 124 27.63 -10.67 12.44
N GLU A 125 28.04 -11.75 11.78
CA GLU A 125 29.41 -12.30 11.88
C GLU A 125 30.46 -11.30 11.39
N GLU A 126 30.23 -10.66 10.24
CA GLU A 126 31.10 -9.61 9.68
C GLU A 126 31.21 -8.37 10.60
N ASN A 127 30.16 -8.12 11.39
CA ASN A 127 30.05 -6.94 12.25
C ASN A 127 30.00 -7.28 13.75
N HIS A 128 30.53 -8.44 14.15
CA HIS A 128 30.42 -9.05 15.49
C HIS A 128 30.65 -8.08 16.66
N ASN A 129 31.61 -7.17 16.54
CA ASN A 129 31.95 -6.21 17.59
C ASN A 129 31.25 -4.85 17.44
N LYS A 130 30.45 -4.64 16.39
CA LYS A 130 29.71 -3.39 16.21
C LYS A 130 28.42 -3.37 17.03
N GLN A 131 27.92 -2.18 17.23
CA GLN A 131 26.55 -2.00 17.73
C GLN A 131 25.54 -2.41 16.65
N PHE A 132 24.40 -2.96 17.04
CA PHE A 132 23.35 -3.45 16.15
C PHE A 132 22.89 -2.39 15.15
N GLY A 133 22.66 -1.14 15.60
CA GLY A 133 22.24 -0.04 14.74
C GLY A 133 23.19 0.22 13.55
N ASN A 134 24.49 -0.03 13.74
CA ASN A 134 25.51 0.12 12.68
C ASN A 134 25.64 -1.15 11.83
N ALA A 135 25.41 -2.32 12.41
CA ALA A 135 25.55 -3.59 11.71
C ALA A 135 24.48 -3.80 10.63
N VAL A 136 23.28 -3.23 10.82
CA VAL A 136 22.15 -3.37 9.88
C VAL A 136 22.16 -2.33 8.76
N GLU A 137 23.20 -1.51 8.65
CA GLU A 137 23.28 -0.40 7.71
C GLU A 137 23.07 -0.82 6.25
N LYS A 138 23.62 -1.96 5.86
CA LYS A 138 23.50 -2.49 4.49
C LYS A 138 22.17 -3.16 4.17
N LEU A 139 21.32 -3.41 5.17
CA LEU A 139 20.06 -4.13 4.99
C LEU A 139 18.94 -3.23 4.48
N PHE A 140 18.97 -1.93 4.79
CA PHE A 140 17.90 -0.99 4.51
C PHE A 140 18.38 0.33 3.91
N PRO A 141 17.53 1.04 3.16
CA PRO A 141 17.73 2.45 2.85
C PRO A 141 17.94 3.27 4.14
N ALA A 142 18.79 4.28 4.10
CA ALA A 142 19.14 5.09 5.26
C ALA A 142 17.92 5.63 6.02
N LYS A 143 16.89 6.06 5.27
CA LYS A 143 15.66 6.62 5.84
C LYS A 143 14.79 5.58 6.55
N LEU A 144 14.80 4.31 6.10
CA LEU A 144 14.02 3.23 6.72
C LEU A 144 14.66 2.68 7.99
N ARG A 145 15.98 2.81 8.11
CA ARG A 145 16.75 2.20 9.20
C ARG A 145 16.28 2.60 10.60
N PRO A 146 16.09 3.89 10.95
CA PRO A 146 15.64 4.28 12.28
C PRO A 146 14.30 3.63 12.65
N VAL A 147 13.35 3.62 11.72
CA VAL A 147 12.04 3.02 11.91
C VAL A 147 12.14 1.50 12.15
N MET A 148 12.95 0.80 11.36
CA MET A 148 13.16 -0.64 11.54
C MET A 148 13.84 -0.98 12.88
N LEU A 149 14.75 -0.13 13.34
CA LEU A 149 15.41 -0.28 14.66
C LEU A 149 14.42 -0.06 15.82
N GLU A 150 13.52 0.90 15.69
CA GLU A 150 12.46 1.14 16.67
C GLU A 150 11.48 -0.03 16.72
N LEU A 151 10.96 -0.44 15.55
CA LEU A 151 9.94 -1.48 15.45
C LEU A 151 10.46 -2.87 15.87
N CYS A 152 11.75 -3.18 15.69
CA CYS A 152 12.27 -4.47 16.09
C CYS A 152 12.46 -4.63 17.61
N GLY A 153 12.44 -3.52 18.37
CA GLY A 153 12.57 -3.55 19.84
C GLY A 153 13.93 -3.95 20.37
N ILE A 154 14.96 -4.07 19.50
CA ILE A 154 16.35 -4.37 19.93
C ILE A 154 17.07 -3.04 20.18
N ASP A 155 17.73 -2.90 21.35
CA ASP A 155 18.54 -1.69 21.63
C ASP A 155 19.59 -1.51 20.52
N PRO A 156 19.58 -0.38 19.79
CA PRO A 156 20.55 -0.11 18.72
C PRO A 156 22.02 -0.11 19.20
N ARG A 157 22.26 0.11 20.50
CA ARG A 157 23.59 0.12 21.12
C ARG A 157 24.05 -1.27 21.55
N LYS A 158 23.17 -2.26 21.59
CA LYS A 158 23.49 -3.65 21.92
C LYS A 158 24.54 -4.18 20.95
N ARG A 159 25.55 -4.90 21.48
CA ARG A 159 26.55 -5.53 20.63
C ARG A 159 25.92 -6.67 19.82
N VAL A 160 26.37 -6.82 18.59
CA VAL A 160 25.78 -7.83 17.67
C VAL A 160 25.89 -9.25 18.23
N HIS A 161 27.02 -9.58 18.90
CA HIS A 161 27.22 -10.90 19.50
C HIS A 161 26.33 -11.18 20.72
N GLU A 162 25.67 -10.15 21.27
CA GLU A 162 24.75 -10.29 22.40
C GLU A 162 23.28 -10.49 21.91
N ILE A 163 23.05 -10.37 20.60
CA ILE A 163 21.70 -10.54 20.03
C ILE A 163 21.32 -12.01 20.08
N THR A 164 20.21 -12.30 20.74
CA THR A 164 19.72 -13.67 20.85
C THR A 164 19.14 -14.19 19.53
N ARG A 165 18.97 -15.50 19.45
CA ARG A 165 18.33 -16.14 18.31
C ARG A 165 16.88 -15.64 18.12
N GLU A 166 16.17 -15.48 19.23
CA GLU A 166 14.78 -15.00 19.24
C GLU A 166 14.67 -13.57 18.71
N GLU A 167 15.52 -12.67 19.17
CA GLU A 167 15.61 -11.29 18.69
C GLU A 167 15.90 -11.24 17.19
N ARG A 168 16.87 -12.04 16.73
CA ARG A 168 17.19 -12.13 15.29
C ARG A 168 16.01 -12.67 14.48
N GLN A 169 15.35 -13.72 14.95
CA GLN A 169 14.17 -14.27 14.26
C GLN A 169 13.02 -13.27 14.21
N HIS A 170 12.79 -12.51 15.27
CA HIS A 170 11.81 -11.44 15.29
C HIS A 170 12.16 -10.34 14.27
N PHE A 171 13.44 -9.96 14.20
CA PHE A 171 13.92 -8.98 13.22
C PHE A 171 13.75 -9.48 11.77
N VAL A 172 14.03 -10.74 11.49
CA VAL A 172 13.77 -11.37 10.18
C VAL A 172 12.28 -11.37 9.85
N GLU A 173 11.43 -11.69 10.84
CA GLU A 173 9.97 -11.65 10.67
C GLU A 173 9.49 -10.25 10.33
N LEU A 174 9.99 -9.23 11.01
CA LEU A 174 9.67 -7.83 10.73
C LEU A 174 10.06 -7.42 9.29
N ILE A 175 11.20 -7.87 8.78
CA ILE A 175 11.63 -7.61 7.39
C ILE A 175 10.67 -8.25 6.38
N LYS A 176 10.17 -9.45 6.67
CA LYS A 176 9.24 -10.19 5.80
C LYS A 176 7.80 -9.72 5.93
N ASN A 177 7.44 -9.10 7.04
CA ASN A 177 6.08 -8.70 7.37
C ASN A 177 6.06 -7.35 8.08
N LEU A 178 6.55 -6.30 7.42
CA LEU A 178 6.38 -4.93 7.92
C LEU A 178 4.92 -4.53 7.75
N GLU A 179 4.21 -4.38 8.87
CA GLU A 179 2.76 -4.15 8.88
C GLU A 179 2.41 -2.70 9.14
N LEU A 180 1.37 -2.23 8.44
CA LEU A 180 0.65 -1.00 8.74
C LEU A 180 -0.86 -1.17 8.51
N THR A 181 -1.63 -0.25 9.05
CA THR A 181 -3.08 -0.25 8.98
C THR A 181 -3.55 0.83 8.02
N LEU A 182 -4.23 0.41 6.94
CA LEU A 182 -4.89 1.34 6.02
C LEU A 182 -6.20 1.83 6.64
N THR A 183 -6.41 3.15 6.66
CA THR A 183 -7.59 3.79 7.27
C THR A 183 -8.54 4.42 6.26
N GLY A 184 -8.10 4.66 5.02
CA GLY A 184 -8.94 5.29 4.00
C GLY A 184 -8.25 5.50 2.67
N LEU A 185 -9.04 5.96 1.71
CA LEU A 185 -8.57 6.45 0.41
C LEU A 185 -8.38 7.96 0.46
N ARG A 186 -7.44 8.48 -0.30
CA ARG A 186 -7.42 9.91 -0.64
C ARG A 186 -8.59 10.25 -1.57
N GLY A 187 -8.95 11.52 -1.63
CA GLY A 187 -10.12 11.99 -2.36
C GLY A 187 -9.97 11.95 -3.89
N PHE A 188 -11.04 12.30 -4.57
CA PHE A 188 -11.08 12.39 -6.04
C PHE A 188 -10.06 13.37 -6.63
N SER A 189 -9.64 14.37 -5.86
CA SER A 189 -8.59 15.32 -6.27
C SER A 189 -7.22 14.68 -6.51
N GLU A 190 -6.98 13.53 -5.86
CA GLU A 190 -5.73 12.77 -6.00
C GLU A 190 -5.93 11.45 -6.78
N ALA A 191 -7.17 11.11 -7.12
CA ALA A 191 -7.49 9.88 -7.84
C ALA A 191 -7.21 10.03 -9.35
N ILE A 192 -6.59 9.01 -9.94
CA ILE A 192 -6.37 8.98 -11.39
C ILE A 192 -7.69 8.69 -12.12
N ILE A 193 -8.53 7.81 -11.56
CA ILE A 193 -9.81 7.46 -12.16
C ILE A 193 -10.95 7.48 -11.14
N THR A 194 -12.19 7.56 -11.65
CA THR A 194 -13.42 7.36 -10.89
C THR A 194 -13.93 5.95 -11.16
N SER A 195 -14.07 5.14 -10.13
CA SER A 195 -14.70 3.82 -10.18
C SER A 195 -16.20 3.94 -9.87
N GLY A 196 -17.02 3.16 -10.54
CA GLY A 196 -18.47 3.27 -10.48
C GLY A 196 -19.04 3.96 -11.72
N GLY A 197 -20.25 4.49 -11.63
CA GLY A 197 -20.94 5.14 -12.74
C GLY A 197 -22.19 4.42 -13.18
N VAL A 198 -22.62 4.63 -14.43
CA VAL A 198 -23.86 4.03 -14.98
C VAL A 198 -23.77 2.50 -14.89
N ASN A 199 -24.89 1.88 -14.48
CA ASN A 199 -24.94 0.42 -14.38
C ASN A 199 -24.74 -0.22 -15.77
N VAL A 200 -23.63 -0.94 -15.92
CA VAL A 200 -23.25 -1.57 -17.19
C VAL A 200 -24.30 -2.54 -17.76
N LYS A 201 -25.18 -3.09 -16.93
CA LYS A 201 -26.27 -3.97 -17.38
C LYS A 201 -27.34 -3.22 -18.19
N GLU A 202 -27.41 -1.91 -18.04
CA GLU A 202 -28.36 -1.01 -18.71
C GLU A 202 -27.82 -0.43 -20.03
N ILE A 203 -26.57 -0.80 -20.37
CA ILE A 203 -25.89 -0.37 -21.60
C ILE A 203 -25.64 -1.60 -22.48
N ASP A 204 -25.85 -1.47 -23.78
CA ASP A 204 -25.44 -2.50 -24.74
C ASP A 204 -23.93 -2.48 -24.95
N PRO A 205 -23.19 -3.58 -24.69
CA PRO A 205 -21.74 -3.59 -24.79
C PRO A 205 -21.22 -3.51 -26.23
N GLY A 206 -22.04 -3.83 -27.22
CA GLY A 206 -21.67 -3.81 -28.65
C GLY A 206 -21.80 -2.44 -29.28
N THR A 207 -22.90 -1.72 -28.97
CA THR A 207 -23.24 -0.42 -29.54
C THR A 207 -22.95 0.74 -28.58
N MET A 208 -22.80 0.46 -27.29
CA MET A 208 -22.71 1.45 -26.19
C MET A 208 -23.98 2.28 -26.03
N GLU A 209 -25.09 1.83 -26.57
CA GLU A 209 -26.39 2.49 -26.46
C GLU A 209 -27.11 2.11 -25.17
N SER A 210 -28.00 3.03 -24.72
CA SER A 210 -28.89 2.77 -23.60
C SER A 210 -29.90 1.70 -23.95
N LYS A 211 -30.13 0.74 -23.05
CA LYS A 211 -31.25 -0.21 -23.15
C LYS A 211 -32.56 0.35 -22.60
N LEU A 212 -32.50 1.48 -21.89
CA LEU A 212 -33.67 2.09 -21.23
C LEU A 212 -34.24 3.26 -22.01
N VAL A 213 -33.41 4.00 -22.74
CA VAL A 213 -33.76 5.19 -23.48
C VAL A 213 -33.57 4.91 -24.98
N LYS A 214 -34.57 5.17 -25.76
CA LYS A 214 -34.51 5.08 -27.22
C LYS A 214 -34.12 6.42 -27.84
#